data_97b376b86156267c171b8cac4bc2aec3
#
_entry.id   97b376b86156267c171b8cac4bc2aec3
#
_cell.length_a   1.000
_cell.length_b   1.000
_cell.length_c   1.000
_cell.angle_alpha   90.00
_cell.angle_beta   90.00
_cell.angle_gamma   90.00
#
_symmetry.space_group_name_H-M   'P 1'
#
loop_
_entity.id
_entity.type
_entity.pdbx_description
1 polymer ?
#
loop_
_entity_poly.entity_id
_entity_poly.type
_entity_poly.pdbx_seq_one_letter_code
_entity_poly.pdbx_strand_id
1 'polypeptide(L)'
;MLLVTQMLFNVGFYLVVPFLATYMSQSLAASGTMIGLVLGLRTFSQQGLFFVGGALTDRFGVKPILLIGITIRITGFIAAGLSTTTPQLLIAVVLIGFAAALFSPAAEASFSVAGRSTEDSGIITRAELFALDTVFSRVGALIGPILGAVLLPIGFPLMCFIAAAIFGVLLISHALIVPAVSTPPSASVWNSLTTVLRNKLFIAFAVAYSTGLVAYNQQYLSLPVELERATGSQDAIGWMFVFASVFVLLLQMPLARWAQRRTATVALAVGFISTAASFALIAILAPFAPAAGWLGIAPILVMLMLLHIGQMVAVPIARDLVGIIAHEEHVGTYFGFLNSFGGLAVLISSLVLGRLLDFAHTPQPAATLPWLVLTAIMAASAIALPKIATIARSRKAQV
;
A
#
# COMPACT_ATOMS: atom_id res chain seq x y z
N MET A 1 -16.44 -17.21 4.29
CA MET A 1 -15.92 -16.44 5.43
C MET A 1 -14.64 -15.66 5.10
N LEU A 2 -13.53 -16.29 4.68
CA LEU A 2 -12.26 -15.61 4.37
C LEU A 2 -12.42 -14.43 3.41
N LEU A 3 -13.21 -14.56 2.34
CA LEU A 3 -13.47 -13.49 1.38
C LEU A 3 -14.16 -12.27 2.03
N VAL A 4 -15.18 -12.51 2.86
CA VAL A 4 -15.85 -11.43 3.60
C VAL A 4 -14.90 -10.76 4.58
N THR A 5 -14.05 -11.55 5.24
CA THR A 5 -12.99 -11.01 6.10
C THR A 5 -12.09 -10.04 5.36
N GLN A 6 -11.60 -10.44 4.20
CA GLN A 6 -10.71 -9.60 3.39
C GLN A 6 -11.40 -8.31 2.94
N MET A 7 -12.68 -8.40 2.54
CA MET A 7 -13.48 -7.22 2.24
C MET A 7 -13.58 -6.28 3.44
N LEU A 8 -13.99 -6.80 4.61
CA LEU A 8 -14.16 -5.99 5.81
C LEU A 8 -12.84 -5.42 6.34
N PHE A 9 -11.72 -6.14 6.17
CA PHE A 9 -10.39 -5.59 6.43
C PHE A 9 -10.09 -4.35 5.61
N ASN A 10 -10.40 -4.41 4.31
CA ASN A 10 -10.21 -3.27 3.43
C ASN A 10 -11.20 -2.15 3.75
N VAL A 11 -12.47 -2.46 4.07
CA VAL A 11 -13.44 -1.44 4.52
C VAL A 11 -12.91 -0.70 5.74
N GLY A 12 -12.51 -1.40 6.81
CA GLY A 12 -12.01 -0.77 8.03
C GLY A 12 -10.71 0.03 7.81
N PHE A 13 -9.82 -0.44 6.93
CA PHE A 13 -8.60 0.28 6.59
C PHE A 13 -8.90 1.57 5.83
N TYR A 14 -9.62 1.48 4.71
CA TYR A 14 -9.90 2.60 3.83
C TYR A 14 -10.94 3.57 4.39
N LEU A 15 -11.69 3.18 5.44
CA LEU A 15 -12.55 4.06 6.20
C LEU A 15 -11.76 5.15 6.94
N VAL A 16 -10.56 4.85 7.44
CA VAL A 16 -9.80 5.73 8.35
C VAL A 16 -8.53 6.29 7.68
N VAL A 17 -7.71 5.42 7.09
CA VAL A 17 -6.34 5.78 6.67
C VAL A 17 -6.28 6.89 5.61
N PRO A 18 -7.15 6.97 4.61
CA PRO A 18 -7.17 8.07 3.64
C PRO A 18 -7.36 9.46 4.27
N PHE A 19 -8.03 9.52 5.41
CA PHE A 19 -8.40 10.76 6.08
C PHE A 19 -7.44 11.16 7.20
N LEU A 20 -6.43 10.33 7.46
CA LEU A 20 -5.48 10.54 8.56
C LEU A 20 -4.66 11.82 8.40
N ALA A 21 -4.13 12.10 7.20
CA ALA A 21 -3.38 13.32 6.93
C ALA A 21 -4.26 14.57 7.09
N THR A 22 -5.50 14.52 6.59
CA THR A 22 -6.48 15.60 6.74
C THR A 22 -6.81 15.87 8.20
N TYR A 23 -7.05 14.82 8.99
CA TYR A 23 -7.29 14.97 10.44
C TYR A 23 -6.09 15.59 11.15
N MET A 24 -4.87 15.15 10.82
CA MET A 24 -3.64 15.68 11.42
C MET A 24 -3.42 17.15 11.06
N SER A 25 -3.65 17.55 9.82
CA SER A 25 -3.45 18.94 9.39
C SER A 25 -4.53 19.86 9.95
N GLN A 26 -5.80 19.47 9.88
CA GLN A 26 -6.93 20.35 10.23
C GLN A 26 -7.26 20.34 11.73
N SER A 27 -7.19 19.18 12.39
CA SER A 27 -7.60 19.06 13.79
C SER A 27 -6.44 19.11 14.78
N LEU A 28 -5.25 18.62 14.40
CA LEU A 28 -4.08 18.60 15.28
C LEU A 28 -3.03 19.66 14.92
N ALA A 29 -3.28 20.47 13.88
CA ALA A 29 -2.36 21.48 13.36
C ALA A 29 -0.92 20.94 13.15
N ALA A 30 -0.81 19.67 12.73
CA ALA A 30 0.47 19.02 12.54
C ALA A 30 1.18 19.54 11.30
N SER A 31 2.49 19.74 11.38
CA SER A 31 3.31 20.11 10.22
C SER A 31 3.38 18.95 9.21
N GLY A 32 3.68 19.24 7.96
CA GLY A 32 3.89 18.23 6.92
C GLY A 32 4.98 17.22 7.30
N THR A 33 6.05 17.66 7.96
CA THR A 33 7.08 16.77 8.52
C THR A 33 6.49 15.75 9.50
N MET A 34 5.60 16.20 10.39
CA MET A 34 4.98 15.31 11.39
C MET A 34 3.98 14.36 10.72
N ILE A 35 3.20 14.84 9.76
CA ILE A 35 2.30 13.99 8.94
C ILE A 35 3.12 12.94 8.18
N GLY A 36 4.23 13.36 7.55
CA GLY A 36 5.16 12.46 6.87
C GLY A 36 5.74 11.39 7.80
N LEU A 37 6.14 11.77 9.02
CA LEU A 37 6.64 10.83 10.04
C LEU A 37 5.57 9.78 10.40
N VAL A 38 4.35 10.22 10.72
CA VAL A 38 3.26 9.31 11.12
C VAL A 38 2.88 8.35 10.01
N LEU A 39 2.68 8.84 8.79
CA LEU A 39 2.34 8.01 7.62
C LEU A 39 3.50 7.10 7.21
N GLY A 40 4.73 7.60 7.29
CA GLY A 40 5.94 6.83 7.02
C GLY A 40 6.12 5.69 8.02
N LEU A 41 6.01 5.96 9.33
CA LEU A 41 6.08 4.94 10.38
C LEU A 41 4.94 3.93 10.30
N ARG A 42 3.73 4.36 9.94
CA ARG A 42 2.61 3.45 9.67
C ARG A 42 2.97 2.45 8.57
N THR A 43 3.46 2.95 7.45
CA THR A 43 3.80 2.09 6.32
C THR A 43 5.02 1.22 6.62
N PHE A 44 6.01 1.75 7.31
CA PHE A 44 7.17 0.97 7.76
C PHE A 44 6.77 -0.12 8.75
N SER A 45 5.93 0.17 9.75
CA SER A 45 5.46 -0.86 10.70
C SER A 45 4.62 -1.94 10.02
N GLN A 46 3.91 -1.61 8.94
CA GLN A 46 3.16 -2.58 8.16
C GLN A 46 4.05 -3.40 7.22
N GLN A 47 4.79 -2.72 6.35
CA GLN A 47 5.55 -3.37 5.28
C GLN A 47 6.96 -3.78 5.74
N GLY A 48 7.62 -2.93 6.53
CA GLY A 48 8.97 -3.18 7.02
C GLY A 48 9.07 -4.38 7.97
N LEU A 49 7.99 -4.69 8.68
CA LEU A 49 7.91 -5.80 9.63
C LEU A 49 7.15 -7.02 9.09
N PHE A 50 6.82 -7.04 7.80
CA PHE A 50 6.05 -8.12 7.18
C PHE A 50 6.71 -9.50 7.34
N PHE A 51 8.05 -9.56 7.25
CA PHE A 51 8.81 -10.80 7.46
C PHE A 51 8.68 -11.33 8.90
N VAL A 52 8.53 -10.45 9.90
CA VAL A 52 8.33 -10.84 11.31
C VAL A 52 6.98 -11.55 11.46
N GLY A 53 5.93 -11.01 10.85
CA GLY A 53 4.59 -11.61 10.86
C GLY A 53 4.58 -13.01 10.23
N GLY A 54 5.27 -13.18 9.09
CA GLY A 54 5.47 -14.49 8.46
C GLY A 54 6.17 -15.48 9.37
N ALA A 55 7.32 -15.10 9.95
CA ALA A 55 8.08 -15.96 10.86
C ALA A 55 7.30 -16.35 12.13
N LEU A 56 6.51 -15.41 12.68
CA LEU A 56 5.65 -15.70 13.84
C LEU A 56 4.48 -16.63 13.45
N THR A 57 3.92 -16.47 12.27
CA THR A 57 2.86 -17.33 11.73
C THR A 57 3.38 -18.77 11.55
N ASP A 58 4.59 -18.92 11.01
CA ASP A 58 5.23 -20.23 10.84
C ASP A 58 5.54 -20.90 12.16
N ARG A 59 5.89 -20.13 13.20
CA ARG A 59 6.26 -20.67 14.52
C ARG A 59 5.07 -20.98 15.40
N PHE A 60 4.06 -20.09 15.44
CA PHE A 60 2.94 -20.17 16.39
C PHE A 60 1.64 -20.64 15.75
N GLY A 61 1.64 -20.77 14.42
CA GLY A 61 0.45 -21.12 13.63
C GLY A 61 -0.38 -19.90 13.25
N VAL A 62 -1.26 -20.10 12.27
CA VAL A 62 -2.06 -19.06 11.64
C VAL A 62 -3.06 -18.41 12.62
N LYS A 63 -3.84 -19.22 13.34
CA LYS A 63 -4.94 -18.73 14.18
C LYS A 63 -4.49 -17.80 15.30
N PRO A 64 -3.49 -18.13 16.14
CA PRO A 64 -3.03 -17.24 17.20
C PRO A 64 -2.52 -15.90 16.67
N ILE A 65 -1.71 -15.91 15.62
CA ILE A 65 -1.12 -14.68 15.06
C ILE A 65 -2.20 -13.79 14.42
N LEU A 66 -3.17 -14.41 13.75
CA LEU A 66 -4.33 -13.71 13.20
C LEU A 66 -5.13 -12.99 14.28
N LEU A 67 -5.47 -13.69 15.37
CA LEU A 67 -6.24 -13.12 16.49
C LEU A 67 -5.47 -12.02 17.22
N ILE A 68 -4.17 -12.21 17.47
CA ILE A 68 -3.30 -11.17 18.05
C ILE A 68 -3.25 -9.94 17.14
N GLY A 69 -3.05 -10.13 15.83
CA GLY A 69 -3.03 -9.04 14.86
C GLY A 69 -4.34 -8.24 14.84
N ILE A 70 -5.48 -8.93 14.82
CA ILE A 70 -6.81 -8.27 14.86
C ILE A 70 -6.99 -7.51 16.20
N THR A 71 -6.60 -8.08 17.33
CA THR A 71 -6.70 -7.44 18.66
C THR A 71 -5.87 -6.17 18.72
N ILE A 72 -4.61 -6.22 18.27
CA ILE A 72 -3.74 -5.03 18.20
C ILE A 72 -4.36 -3.97 17.29
N ARG A 73 -5.00 -4.38 16.19
CA ARG A 73 -5.64 -3.45 15.26
C ARG A 73 -6.85 -2.75 15.86
N ILE A 74 -7.68 -3.46 16.61
CA ILE A 74 -8.80 -2.90 17.39
C ILE A 74 -8.27 -1.87 18.39
N THR A 75 -7.26 -2.24 19.17
CA THR A 75 -6.60 -1.34 20.13
C THR A 75 -6.06 -0.10 19.45
N GLY A 76 -5.40 -0.26 18.28
CA GLY A 76 -4.88 0.83 17.49
C GLY A 76 -5.97 1.79 17.00
N PHE A 77 -7.09 1.29 16.49
CA PHE A 77 -8.20 2.15 16.06
C PHE A 77 -8.89 2.85 17.23
N ILE A 78 -9.11 2.17 18.37
CA ILE A 78 -9.64 2.81 19.57
C ILE A 78 -8.69 3.91 20.04
N ALA A 79 -7.41 3.64 20.15
CA ALA A 79 -6.41 4.62 20.53
C ALA A 79 -6.35 5.82 19.55
N ALA A 80 -6.48 5.58 18.24
CA ALA A 80 -6.55 6.65 17.25
C ALA A 80 -7.79 7.54 17.42
N GLY A 81 -8.95 6.93 17.70
CA GLY A 81 -10.19 7.66 17.97
C GLY A 81 -10.18 8.47 19.26
N LEU A 82 -9.37 8.06 20.25
CA LEU A 82 -9.20 8.78 21.52
C LEU A 82 -8.02 9.77 21.49
N SER A 83 -7.23 9.79 20.42
CA SER A 83 -6.05 10.64 20.33
C SER A 83 -6.43 12.11 20.18
N THR A 84 -5.92 12.94 21.07
CA THR A 84 -6.06 14.41 21.05
C THR A 84 -4.75 15.13 20.72
N THR A 85 -3.65 14.38 20.64
CA THR A 85 -2.31 14.90 20.33
C THR A 85 -1.61 14.05 19.28
N THR A 86 -0.71 14.64 18.51
CA THR A 86 0.07 13.94 17.48
C THR A 86 0.90 12.77 18.02
N PRO A 87 1.58 12.82 19.20
CA PRO A 87 2.28 11.66 19.74
C PRO A 87 1.37 10.48 20.09
N GLN A 88 0.17 10.73 20.63
CA GLN A 88 -0.82 9.67 20.89
C GLN A 88 -1.26 9.00 19.59
N LEU A 89 -1.56 9.81 18.58
CA LEU A 89 -1.95 9.33 17.26
C LEU A 89 -0.82 8.54 16.59
N LEU A 90 0.45 8.96 16.74
CA LEU A 90 1.61 8.24 16.24
C LEU A 90 1.66 6.81 16.79
N ILE A 91 1.52 6.63 18.10
CA ILE A 91 1.51 5.31 18.74
C ILE A 91 0.36 4.46 18.19
N ALA A 92 -0.84 5.02 18.13
CA ALA A 92 -2.03 4.33 17.60
C ALA A 92 -1.82 3.87 16.16
N VAL A 93 -1.27 4.72 15.32
CA VAL A 93 -1.06 4.45 13.88
C VAL A 93 0.05 3.42 13.66
N VAL A 94 1.09 3.42 14.47
CA VAL A 94 2.13 2.37 14.48
C VAL A 94 1.53 1.02 14.86
N LEU A 95 0.65 0.98 15.88
CA LEU A 95 -0.08 -0.25 16.24
C LEU A 95 -0.95 -0.76 15.10
N ILE A 96 -1.69 0.13 14.41
CA ILE A 96 -2.50 -0.22 13.24
C ILE A 96 -1.62 -0.82 12.12
N GLY A 97 -0.45 -0.22 11.87
CA GLY A 97 0.51 -0.74 10.89
C GLY A 97 1.08 -2.09 11.30
N PHE A 98 1.59 -2.22 12.53
CA PHE A 98 2.14 -3.46 13.05
C PHE A 98 1.13 -4.62 13.06
N ALA A 99 -0.12 -4.34 13.44
CA ALA A 99 -1.21 -5.30 13.34
C ALA A 99 -1.32 -5.89 11.93
N ALA A 100 -1.21 -5.06 10.90
CA ALA A 100 -1.27 -5.50 9.50
C ALA A 100 -0.06 -6.36 9.11
N ALA A 101 1.12 -6.09 9.64
CA ALA A 101 2.31 -6.91 9.43
C ALA A 101 2.14 -8.34 9.98
N LEU A 102 1.43 -8.51 11.08
CA LEU A 102 1.10 -9.82 11.64
C LEU A 102 -0.03 -10.52 10.86
N PHE A 103 -1.09 -9.78 10.59
CA PHE A 103 -2.31 -10.32 10.01
C PHE A 103 -2.12 -10.75 8.55
N SER A 104 -1.47 -9.95 7.70
CA SER A 104 -1.45 -10.21 6.26
C SER A 104 -0.81 -11.55 5.88
N PRO A 105 0.39 -11.93 6.41
CA PRO A 105 0.95 -13.25 6.13
C PRO A 105 0.09 -14.39 6.63
N ALA A 106 -0.53 -14.23 7.83
CA ALA A 106 -1.43 -15.23 8.40
C ALA A 106 -2.69 -15.42 7.56
N ALA A 107 -3.26 -14.33 7.03
CA ALA A 107 -4.40 -14.39 6.11
C ALA A 107 -4.05 -15.08 4.81
N GLU A 108 -2.91 -14.73 4.17
CA GLU A 108 -2.43 -15.37 2.94
C GLU A 108 -2.20 -16.89 3.14
N ALA A 109 -1.64 -17.29 4.29
CA ALA A 109 -1.48 -18.69 4.64
C ALA A 109 -2.85 -19.40 4.78
N SER A 110 -3.84 -18.74 5.41
CA SER A 110 -5.21 -19.24 5.53
C SER A 110 -5.86 -19.46 4.16
N PHE A 111 -5.72 -18.50 3.23
CA PHE A 111 -6.21 -18.61 1.87
C PHE A 111 -5.52 -19.75 1.11
N SER A 112 -4.23 -19.95 1.32
CA SER A 112 -3.49 -21.05 0.68
C SER A 112 -3.98 -22.42 1.14
N VAL A 113 -4.23 -22.61 2.45
CA VAL A 113 -4.76 -23.85 3.01
C VAL A 113 -6.20 -24.10 2.55
N ALA A 114 -7.05 -23.08 2.64
CA ALA A 114 -8.45 -23.16 2.19
C ALA A 114 -8.52 -23.46 0.68
N GLY A 115 -7.65 -22.86 -0.13
CA GLY A 115 -7.58 -23.06 -1.56
C GLY A 115 -7.27 -24.51 -1.95
N ARG A 116 -6.35 -25.16 -1.24
CA ARG A 116 -6.07 -26.61 -1.42
C ARG A 116 -7.28 -27.45 -1.07
N SER A 117 -7.89 -27.21 0.09
CA SER A 117 -9.06 -27.97 0.55
C SER A 117 -10.26 -27.84 -0.39
N THR A 118 -10.52 -26.67 -0.97
CA THR A 118 -11.61 -26.44 -1.92
C THR A 118 -11.32 -27.06 -3.29
N GLU A 119 -10.07 -27.07 -3.73
CA GLU A 119 -9.62 -27.70 -4.96
C GLU A 119 -9.72 -29.23 -4.87
N ASP A 120 -9.24 -29.82 -3.76
CA ASP A 120 -9.34 -31.24 -3.47
C ASP A 120 -10.81 -31.73 -3.41
N SER A 121 -11.72 -30.84 -2.96
CA SER A 121 -13.16 -31.10 -2.89
C SER A 121 -13.88 -30.85 -4.22
N GLY A 122 -13.20 -30.37 -5.26
CA GLY A 122 -13.77 -30.06 -6.57
C GLY A 122 -14.78 -28.91 -6.59
N ILE A 123 -14.80 -28.04 -5.55
CA ILE A 123 -15.76 -26.92 -5.44
C ILE A 123 -15.29 -25.73 -6.28
N ILE A 124 -14.07 -25.23 -6.04
CA ILE A 124 -13.41 -24.15 -6.80
C ILE A 124 -11.91 -24.40 -6.81
N THR A 125 -11.23 -23.96 -7.85
CA THR A 125 -9.78 -24.03 -7.92
C THR A 125 -9.13 -23.01 -7.00
N ARG A 126 -7.89 -23.27 -6.56
CA ARG A 126 -7.11 -22.32 -5.78
C ARG A 126 -6.97 -20.96 -6.48
N ALA A 127 -6.80 -20.96 -7.82
CA ALA A 127 -6.70 -19.75 -8.62
C ALA A 127 -8.00 -18.93 -8.58
N GLU A 128 -9.16 -19.58 -8.67
CA GLU A 128 -10.47 -18.93 -8.54
C GLU A 128 -10.68 -18.32 -7.16
N LEU A 129 -10.26 -19.01 -6.08
CA LEU A 129 -10.35 -18.46 -4.73
C LEU A 129 -9.53 -17.18 -4.57
N PHE A 130 -8.29 -17.12 -5.09
CA PHE A 130 -7.47 -15.90 -5.07
C PHE A 130 -8.03 -14.80 -5.99
N ALA A 131 -8.68 -15.15 -7.09
CA ALA A 131 -9.38 -14.18 -7.93
C ALA A 131 -10.57 -13.56 -7.18
N LEU A 132 -11.36 -14.36 -6.48
CA LEU A 132 -12.46 -13.89 -5.63
C LEU A 132 -11.92 -13.01 -4.47
N ASP A 133 -10.83 -13.39 -3.82
CA ASP A 133 -10.17 -12.57 -2.79
C ASP A 133 -9.82 -11.17 -3.32
N THR A 134 -9.27 -11.10 -4.53
CA THR A 134 -8.96 -9.83 -5.18
C THR A 134 -10.23 -9.00 -5.40
N VAL A 135 -11.33 -9.60 -5.86
CA VAL A 135 -12.61 -8.88 -6.07
C VAL A 135 -13.16 -8.36 -4.76
N PHE A 136 -13.23 -9.19 -3.71
CA PHE A 136 -13.73 -8.79 -2.39
C PHE A 136 -12.85 -7.69 -1.76
N SER A 137 -11.54 -7.79 -1.91
CA SER A 137 -10.60 -6.75 -1.49
C SER A 137 -10.87 -5.41 -2.18
N ARG A 138 -11.14 -5.42 -3.49
CA ARG A 138 -11.46 -4.21 -4.26
C ARG A 138 -12.81 -3.61 -3.89
N VAL A 139 -13.82 -4.45 -3.64
CA VAL A 139 -15.12 -4.00 -3.13
C VAL A 139 -14.94 -3.31 -1.77
N GLY A 140 -14.16 -3.89 -0.87
CA GLY A 140 -13.84 -3.26 0.42
C GLY A 140 -13.10 -1.94 0.27
N ALA A 141 -12.12 -1.86 -0.65
CA ALA A 141 -11.37 -0.66 -0.95
C ALA A 141 -12.22 0.44 -1.61
N LEU A 142 -13.37 0.11 -2.19
CA LEU A 142 -14.35 1.06 -2.70
C LEU A 142 -15.31 1.53 -1.61
N ILE A 143 -15.85 0.60 -0.81
CA ILE A 143 -16.83 0.90 0.25
C ILE A 143 -16.18 1.75 1.35
N GLY A 144 -14.93 1.45 1.73
CA GLY A 144 -14.23 2.16 2.82
C GLY A 144 -14.19 3.68 2.65
N PRO A 145 -13.64 4.22 1.55
CA PRO A 145 -13.59 5.67 1.33
C PRO A 145 -14.96 6.32 1.18
N ILE A 146 -15.98 5.60 0.65
CA ILE A 146 -17.36 6.11 0.57
C ILE A 146 -17.89 6.33 1.99
N LEU A 147 -17.79 5.33 2.85
CA LEU A 147 -18.19 5.45 4.26
C LEU A 147 -17.39 6.54 4.97
N GLY A 148 -16.07 6.61 4.70
CA GLY A 148 -15.21 7.64 5.25
C GLY A 148 -15.62 9.05 4.83
N ALA A 149 -15.93 9.27 3.55
CA ALA A 149 -16.39 10.57 3.06
C ALA A 149 -17.73 11.00 3.69
N VAL A 150 -18.64 10.05 3.90
CA VAL A 150 -19.94 10.32 4.56
C VAL A 150 -19.76 10.60 6.04
N LEU A 151 -18.82 9.95 6.71
CA LEU A 151 -18.59 10.07 8.15
C LEU A 151 -17.64 11.21 8.52
N LEU A 152 -16.82 11.69 7.57
CA LEU A 152 -15.83 12.74 7.82
C LEU A 152 -16.44 14.01 8.47
N PRO A 153 -17.60 14.52 8.04
CA PRO A 153 -18.24 15.68 8.69
C PRO A 153 -18.69 15.43 10.12
N ILE A 154 -18.94 14.15 10.50
CA ILE A 154 -19.35 13.77 11.85
C ILE A 154 -18.13 13.73 12.78
N GLY A 155 -16.98 13.28 12.27
CA GLY A 155 -15.70 13.33 12.94
C GLY A 155 -14.86 12.06 12.83
N PHE A 156 -13.56 12.25 12.80
CA PHE A 156 -12.55 11.20 12.72
C PHE A 156 -12.63 10.16 13.85
N PRO A 157 -12.91 10.52 15.14
CA PRO A 157 -13.08 9.53 16.19
C PRO A 157 -14.16 8.48 15.89
N LEU A 158 -15.32 8.89 15.36
CA LEU A 158 -16.39 7.97 15.01
C LEU A 158 -15.96 6.98 13.93
N MET A 159 -15.22 7.44 12.92
CA MET A 159 -14.65 6.57 11.87
C MET A 159 -13.74 5.49 12.47
N CYS A 160 -12.90 5.87 13.43
CA CYS A 160 -12.01 4.95 14.15
C CYS A 160 -12.79 3.92 14.97
N PHE A 161 -13.85 4.33 15.71
CA PHE A 161 -14.67 3.41 16.50
C PHE A 161 -15.49 2.45 15.63
N ILE A 162 -16.00 2.90 14.49
CA ILE A 162 -16.68 2.02 13.51
C ILE A 162 -15.67 1.01 12.93
N ALA A 163 -14.45 1.43 12.58
CA ALA A 163 -13.41 0.52 12.14
C ALA A 163 -13.09 -0.51 13.24
N ALA A 164 -12.91 -0.07 14.49
CA ALA A 164 -12.68 -0.97 15.62
C ALA A 164 -13.83 -1.98 15.80
N ALA A 165 -15.07 -1.57 15.64
CA ALA A 165 -16.24 -2.44 15.73
C ALA A 165 -16.25 -3.49 14.60
N ILE A 166 -15.94 -3.11 13.36
CA ILE A 166 -15.78 -4.05 12.24
C ILE A 166 -14.73 -5.10 12.57
N PHE A 167 -13.57 -4.69 13.09
CA PHE A 167 -12.51 -5.63 13.49
C PHE A 167 -12.91 -6.47 14.70
N GLY A 168 -13.75 -5.95 15.61
CA GLY A 168 -14.34 -6.70 16.73
C GLY A 168 -15.22 -7.87 16.25
N VAL A 169 -16.08 -7.61 15.26
CA VAL A 169 -16.89 -8.67 14.61
C VAL A 169 -15.97 -9.71 13.95
N LEU A 170 -14.91 -9.26 13.27
CA LEU A 170 -13.94 -10.16 12.65
C LEU A 170 -13.20 -11.00 13.70
N LEU A 171 -12.80 -10.41 14.84
CA LEU A 171 -12.13 -11.13 15.93
C LEU A 171 -13.00 -12.30 16.42
N ILE A 172 -14.26 -12.02 16.73
CA ILE A 172 -15.22 -13.03 17.19
C ILE A 172 -15.40 -14.12 16.13
N SER A 173 -15.63 -13.72 14.88
CA SER A 173 -15.82 -14.65 13.76
C SER A 173 -14.63 -15.58 13.57
N HIS A 174 -13.40 -15.05 13.65
CA HIS A 174 -12.17 -15.85 13.49
C HIS A 174 -11.91 -16.74 14.72
N ALA A 175 -12.17 -16.26 15.92
CA ALA A 175 -12.04 -17.06 17.12
C ALA A 175 -12.94 -18.31 17.08
N LEU A 176 -14.14 -18.17 16.55
CA LEU A 176 -15.15 -19.26 16.50
C LEU A 176 -14.94 -20.20 15.30
N ILE A 177 -14.56 -19.68 14.14
CA ILE A 177 -14.67 -20.44 12.86
C ILE A 177 -13.31 -20.96 12.35
N VAL A 178 -12.20 -20.20 12.57
CA VAL A 178 -10.89 -20.62 12.06
C VAL A 178 -10.35 -21.81 12.85
N PRO A 179 -10.07 -22.96 12.22
CA PRO A 179 -9.49 -24.10 12.91
C PRO A 179 -8.05 -23.78 13.36
N ALA A 180 -7.65 -24.36 14.48
CA ALA A 180 -6.26 -24.34 14.92
C ALA A 180 -5.49 -25.38 14.09
N VAL A 181 -4.82 -24.93 13.02
CA VAL A 181 -3.95 -25.78 12.22
C VAL A 181 -2.51 -25.52 12.64
N SER A 182 -1.82 -26.56 13.10
CA SER A 182 -0.37 -26.51 13.35
C SER A 182 0.36 -26.62 12.00
N THR A 183 1.11 -25.60 11.63
CA THR A 183 2.06 -25.68 10.52
C THR A 183 3.36 -26.35 11.00
N PRO A 184 3.94 -27.29 10.25
CA PRO A 184 5.25 -27.81 10.58
C PRO A 184 6.28 -26.65 10.55
N PRO A 185 7.26 -26.64 11.48
CA PRO A 185 8.26 -25.57 11.53
C PRO A 185 9.01 -25.48 10.19
N SER A 186 9.01 -24.31 9.58
CA SER A 186 9.77 -24.05 8.36
C SER A 186 11.27 -23.93 8.65
N ALA A 187 12.11 -24.14 7.62
CA ALA A 187 13.56 -24.02 7.70
C ALA A 187 13.99 -22.66 8.29
N SER A 188 15.15 -22.64 8.95
CA SER A 188 15.70 -21.45 9.63
C SER A 188 15.61 -20.18 8.79
N VAL A 189 14.80 -19.22 9.24
CA VAL A 189 14.62 -17.89 8.65
C VAL A 189 15.97 -17.18 8.43
N TRP A 190 16.95 -17.39 9.32
CA TRP A 190 18.27 -16.76 9.25
C TRP A 190 19.10 -17.18 8.04
N ASN A 191 19.01 -18.43 7.59
CA ASN A 191 19.75 -18.89 6.42
C ASN A 191 19.19 -18.28 5.14
N SER A 192 17.85 -18.15 5.05
CA SER A 192 17.18 -17.50 3.94
C SER A 192 17.49 -16.00 3.85
N LEU A 193 17.64 -15.33 5.02
CA LEU A 193 18.02 -13.92 5.12
C LEU A 193 19.38 -13.63 4.48
N THR A 194 20.40 -14.42 4.83
CA THR A 194 21.76 -14.21 4.30
C THR A 194 21.83 -14.44 2.81
N THR A 195 21.08 -15.40 2.28
CA THR A 195 20.99 -15.69 0.83
C THR A 195 20.41 -14.50 0.06
N VAL A 196 19.32 -13.92 0.54
CA VAL A 196 18.67 -12.76 -0.09
C VAL A 196 19.59 -11.54 -0.08
N LEU A 197 20.24 -11.24 1.06
CA LEU A 197 21.13 -10.09 1.19
C LEU A 197 22.42 -10.22 0.36
N ARG A 198 22.85 -11.41 0.01
CA ARG A 198 24.00 -11.65 -0.89
C ARG A 198 23.64 -11.50 -2.37
N ASN A 199 22.36 -11.57 -2.72
CA ASN A 199 21.91 -11.42 -4.10
C ASN A 199 21.92 -9.94 -4.53
N LYS A 200 23.05 -9.45 -5.07
CA LYS A 200 23.23 -8.05 -5.49
C LYS A 200 22.20 -7.61 -6.53
N LEU A 201 21.77 -8.51 -7.42
CA LEU A 201 20.75 -8.19 -8.44
C LEU A 201 19.39 -7.93 -7.77
N PHE A 202 19.04 -8.74 -6.78
CA PHE A 202 17.82 -8.53 -6.00
C PHE A 202 17.86 -7.23 -5.21
N ILE A 203 18.98 -6.90 -4.54
CA ILE A 203 19.10 -5.65 -3.80
C ILE A 203 18.93 -4.43 -4.73
N ALA A 204 19.59 -4.44 -5.91
CA ALA A 204 19.41 -3.38 -6.89
C ALA A 204 17.95 -3.27 -7.37
N PHE A 205 17.29 -4.42 -7.61
CA PHE A 205 15.88 -4.47 -7.96
C PHE A 205 15.01 -3.93 -6.82
N ALA A 206 15.20 -4.38 -5.58
CA ALA A 206 14.41 -3.98 -4.43
C ALA A 206 14.51 -2.47 -4.17
N VAL A 207 15.70 -1.89 -4.24
CA VAL A 207 15.92 -0.45 -4.10
C VAL A 207 15.21 0.33 -5.22
N ALA A 208 15.37 -0.06 -6.48
CA ALA A 208 14.74 0.62 -7.60
C ALA A 208 13.21 0.47 -7.59
N TYR A 209 12.68 -0.70 -7.20
CA TYR A 209 11.25 -0.97 -7.18
C TYR A 209 10.54 -0.37 -5.95
N SER A 210 11.24 -0.19 -4.83
CA SER A 210 10.67 0.39 -3.61
C SER A 210 10.10 1.81 -3.82
N THR A 211 10.62 2.53 -4.82
CA THR A 211 10.10 3.84 -5.23
C THR A 211 8.64 3.76 -5.70
N GLY A 212 8.19 2.62 -6.24
CA GLY A 212 6.79 2.37 -6.59
C GLY A 212 5.86 2.42 -5.37
N LEU A 213 6.30 1.91 -4.21
CA LEU A 213 5.54 2.03 -2.96
C LEU A 213 5.58 3.47 -2.42
N VAL A 214 6.71 4.17 -2.60
CA VAL A 214 6.80 5.62 -2.30
C VAL A 214 5.76 6.39 -3.10
N ALA A 215 5.67 6.14 -4.41
CA ALA A 215 4.68 6.79 -5.28
C ALA A 215 3.25 6.48 -4.85
N TYR A 216 2.94 5.20 -4.57
CA TYR A 216 1.62 4.80 -4.10
C TYR A 216 1.24 5.48 -2.78
N ASN A 217 2.20 5.69 -1.89
CA ASN A 217 1.95 6.34 -0.60
C ASN A 217 1.60 7.84 -0.73
N GLN A 218 1.91 8.48 -1.88
CA GLN A 218 1.61 9.91 -2.10
C GLN A 218 0.11 10.21 -2.13
N GLN A 219 -0.74 9.24 -2.44
CA GLN A 219 -2.19 9.42 -2.31
C GLN A 219 -2.65 9.67 -0.87
N TYR A 220 -1.84 9.30 0.14
CA TYR A 220 -2.14 9.57 1.55
C TYR A 220 -1.43 10.81 2.08
N LEU A 221 -0.24 11.15 1.54
CA LEU A 221 0.60 12.22 2.03
C LEU A 221 0.45 13.51 1.21
N SER A 222 0.63 13.43 -0.11
CA SER A 222 0.70 14.61 -0.99
C SER A 222 -0.64 15.01 -1.59
N LEU A 223 -1.55 14.03 -1.80
CA LEU A 223 -2.86 14.30 -2.41
C LEU A 223 -3.71 15.28 -1.58
N PRO A 224 -3.80 15.18 -0.22
CA PRO A 224 -4.55 16.15 0.57
C PRO A 224 -4.02 17.57 0.43
N VAL A 225 -2.69 17.74 0.38
CA VAL A 225 -2.03 19.05 0.23
C VAL A 225 -2.34 19.66 -1.15
N GLU A 226 -2.24 18.85 -2.21
CA GLU A 226 -2.55 19.32 -3.56
C GLU A 226 -4.04 19.65 -3.74
N LEU A 227 -4.91 18.87 -3.13
CA LEU A 227 -6.35 19.12 -3.15
C LEU A 227 -6.67 20.45 -2.45
N GLU A 228 -6.07 20.69 -1.28
CA GLU A 228 -6.22 21.96 -0.56
C GLU A 228 -5.67 23.13 -1.37
N ARG A 229 -4.48 23.00 -1.98
CA ARG A 229 -3.91 24.01 -2.87
C ARG A 229 -4.84 24.34 -4.05
N ALA A 230 -5.46 23.31 -4.65
CA ALA A 230 -6.25 23.45 -5.86
C ALA A 230 -7.69 23.95 -5.61
N THR A 231 -8.28 23.64 -4.44
CA THR A 231 -9.71 23.90 -4.16
C THR A 231 -9.95 24.73 -2.89
N GLY A 232 -8.92 24.97 -2.09
CA GLY A 232 -9.03 25.64 -0.78
C GLY A 232 -9.56 24.73 0.33
N SER A 233 -9.84 23.44 0.06
CA SER A 233 -10.37 22.48 1.04
C SER A 233 -9.88 21.05 0.75
N GLN A 234 -9.86 20.20 1.78
CA GLN A 234 -9.60 18.77 1.66
C GLN A 234 -10.89 17.90 1.67
N ASP A 235 -12.07 18.50 1.64
CA ASP A 235 -13.35 17.79 1.80
C ASP A 235 -13.60 16.73 0.71
N ALA A 236 -13.08 16.95 -0.49
CA ALA A 236 -13.21 16.02 -1.59
C ALA A 236 -12.24 14.81 -1.53
N ILE A 237 -11.41 14.68 -0.48
CA ILE A 237 -10.39 13.62 -0.40
C ILE A 237 -11.01 12.22 -0.51
N GLY A 238 -12.13 11.97 0.15
CA GLY A 238 -12.84 10.69 0.07
C GLY A 238 -13.28 10.36 -1.35
N TRP A 239 -13.78 11.35 -2.08
CA TRP A 239 -14.20 11.19 -3.48
C TRP A 239 -13.02 10.93 -4.43
N MET A 240 -11.82 11.46 -4.13
CA MET A 240 -10.60 11.11 -4.86
C MET A 240 -10.24 9.64 -4.70
N PHE A 241 -10.39 9.08 -3.49
CA PHE A 241 -10.18 7.63 -3.25
C PHE A 241 -11.26 6.77 -3.91
N VAL A 242 -12.53 7.22 -3.90
CA VAL A 242 -13.62 6.54 -4.63
C VAL A 242 -13.30 6.52 -6.13
N PHE A 243 -12.94 7.67 -6.71
CA PHE A 243 -12.55 7.77 -8.12
C PHE A 243 -11.39 6.82 -8.44
N ALA A 244 -10.32 6.83 -7.65
CA ALA A 244 -9.18 5.95 -7.82
C ALA A 244 -9.57 4.47 -7.75
N SER A 245 -10.44 4.09 -6.80
CA SER A 245 -10.91 2.71 -6.63
C SER A 245 -11.74 2.24 -7.83
N VAL A 246 -12.67 3.07 -8.32
CA VAL A 246 -13.48 2.77 -9.51
C VAL A 246 -12.59 2.67 -10.74
N PHE A 247 -11.67 3.62 -10.92
CA PHE A 247 -10.72 3.63 -12.04
C PHE A 247 -9.88 2.37 -12.08
N VAL A 248 -9.32 1.96 -10.93
CA VAL A 248 -8.55 0.71 -10.82
C VAL A 248 -9.43 -0.51 -11.10
N LEU A 249 -10.63 -0.57 -10.55
CA LEU A 249 -11.55 -1.71 -10.76
C LEU A 249 -11.85 -1.91 -12.24
N LEU A 250 -12.09 -0.84 -12.99
CA LEU A 250 -12.42 -0.90 -14.40
C LEU A 250 -11.22 -1.24 -15.30
N LEU A 251 -10.03 -0.74 -14.98
CA LEU A 251 -8.87 -0.81 -15.87
C LEU A 251 -7.80 -1.82 -15.43
N GLN A 252 -7.89 -2.40 -14.23
CA GLN A 252 -6.88 -3.35 -13.71
C GLN A 252 -6.65 -4.52 -14.68
N MET A 253 -7.71 -5.16 -15.13
CA MET A 253 -7.59 -6.36 -15.99
C MET A 253 -7.12 -6.03 -17.41
N PRO A 254 -7.69 -5.03 -18.12
CA PRO A 254 -7.19 -4.62 -19.42
C PRO A 254 -5.70 -4.26 -19.43
N LEU A 255 -5.27 -3.43 -18.45
CA LEU A 255 -3.88 -2.98 -18.36
C LEU A 255 -2.93 -4.09 -17.95
N ALA A 256 -3.31 -4.96 -17.02
CA ALA A 256 -2.52 -6.13 -16.64
C ALA A 256 -2.32 -7.10 -17.82
N ARG A 257 -3.39 -7.38 -18.59
CA ARG A 257 -3.30 -8.21 -19.82
C ARG A 257 -2.41 -7.55 -20.88
N TRP A 258 -2.53 -6.24 -21.06
CA TRP A 258 -1.65 -5.51 -21.97
C TRP A 258 -0.18 -5.63 -21.54
N ALA A 259 0.12 -5.43 -20.24
CA ALA A 259 1.46 -5.54 -19.69
C ALA A 259 2.08 -6.94 -19.89
N GLN A 260 1.30 -8.00 -19.66
CA GLN A 260 1.73 -9.39 -19.85
C GLN A 260 2.07 -9.73 -21.30
N ARG A 261 1.47 -9.04 -22.28
CA ARG A 261 1.78 -9.21 -23.71
C ARG A 261 3.04 -8.47 -24.14
N ARG A 262 3.66 -7.68 -23.26
CA ARG A 262 4.88 -6.92 -23.54
C ARG A 262 6.08 -7.54 -22.83
N THR A 263 7.28 -7.15 -23.28
CA THR A 263 8.49 -7.53 -22.53
C THR A 263 8.48 -6.87 -21.15
N ALA A 264 9.10 -7.51 -20.14
CA ALA A 264 9.20 -6.93 -18.80
C ALA A 264 9.89 -5.55 -18.83
N THR A 265 10.87 -5.38 -19.72
CA THR A 265 11.58 -4.11 -19.94
C THR A 265 10.62 -3.00 -20.34
N VAL A 266 9.76 -3.24 -21.34
CA VAL A 266 8.78 -2.26 -21.82
C VAL A 266 7.71 -1.98 -20.77
N ALA A 267 7.15 -3.02 -20.13
CA ALA A 267 6.11 -2.85 -19.14
C ALA A 267 6.59 -2.08 -17.90
N LEU A 268 7.78 -2.38 -17.38
CA LEU A 268 8.36 -1.64 -16.26
C LEU A 268 8.71 -0.19 -16.65
N ALA A 269 9.26 0.03 -17.85
CA ALA A 269 9.52 1.38 -18.33
C ALA A 269 8.21 2.21 -18.42
N VAL A 270 7.19 1.69 -19.10
CA VAL A 270 5.90 2.38 -19.26
C VAL A 270 5.25 2.64 -17.91
N GLY A 271 5.27 1.66 -17.01
CA GLY A 271 4.70 1.81 -15.67
C GLY A 271 5.35 2.93 -14.87
N PHE A 272 6.68 2.96 -14.81
CA PHE A 272 7.40 3.99 -14.05
C PHE A 272 7.45 5.36 -14.76
N ILE A 273 7.45 5.41 -16.10
CA ILE A 273 7.28 6.66 -16.86
C ILE A 273 5.89 7.26 -16.61
N SER A 274 4.82 6.45 -16.63
CA SER A 274 3.48 6.92 -16.30
C SER A 274 3.43 7.52 -14.89
N THR A 275 4.04 6.84 -13.92
CA THR A 275 4.14 7.33 -12.53
C THR A 275 4.98 8.62 -12.44
N ALA A 276 6.08 8.72 -13.16
CA ALA A 276 6.89 9.94 -13.23
C ALA A 276 6.08 11.10 -13.84
N ALA A 277 5.35 10.83 -14.94
CA ALA A 277 4.51 11.82 -15.60
C ALA A 277 3.37 12.32 -14.69
N SER A 278 2.84 11.48 -13.78
CA SER A 278 1.82 11.89 -12.81
C SER A 278 2.33 13.02 -11.90
N PHE A 279 3.55 12.91 -11.40
CA PHE A 279 4.15 13.92 -10.53
C PHE A 279 4.72 15.11 -11.34
N ALA A 280 5.25 14.86 -12.53
CA ALA A 280 5.73 15.92 -13.42
C ALA A 280 4.61 16.89 -13.79
N LEU A 281 3.39 16.38 -14.03
CA LEU A 281 2.23 17.23 -14.30
C LEU A 281 1.99 18.23 -13.16
N ILE A 282 1.98 17.77 -11.92
CA ILE A 282 1.77 18.64 -10.78
C ILE A 282 2.99 19.55 -10.54
N ALA A 283 4.21 19.07 -10.76
CA ALA A 283 5.42 19.88 -10.68
C ALA A 283 5.35 21.12 -11.60
N ILE A 284 4.82 20.95 -12.81
CA ILE A 284 4.64 22.05 -13.78
C ILE A 284 3.55 23.03 -13.32
N LEU A 285 2.49 22.54 -12.71
CA LEU A 285 1.31 23.36 -12.38
C LEU A 285 1.39 24.00 -10.98
N ALA A 286 2.14 23.40 -10.04
CA ALA A 286 2.20 23.85 -8.65
C ALA A 286 2.63 25.31 -8.43
N PRO A 287 3.53 25.91 -9.24
CA PRO A 287 3.89 27.33 -9.10
C PRO A 287 2.75 28.31 -9.43
N PHE A 288 1.77 27.87 -10.21
CA PHE A 288 0.71 28.74 -10.74
C PHE A 288 -0.54 28.67 -9.88
N ALA A 289 -1.33 29.76 -9.90
CA ALA A 289 -2.65 29.78 -9.28
C ALA A 289 -3.54 28.72 -9.95
N PRO A 290 -4.28 27.90 -9.17
CA PRO A 290 -5.17 26.90 -9.72
C PRO A 290 -6.33 27.55 -10.48
N ALA A 291 -6.80 26.89 -11.53
CA ALA A 291 -8.00 27.31 -12.23
C ALA A 291 -9.23 27.13 -11.32
N ALA A 292 -10.26 27.95 -11.54
CA ALA A 292 -11.49 27.86 -10.78
C ALA A 292 -12.33 26.61 -11.11
N GLY A 293 -13.06 26.10 -10.14
CA GLY A 293 -14.02 25.01 -10.31
C GLY A 293 -13.38 23.69 -10.75
N TRP A 294 -14.03 22.99 -11.66
CA TRP A 294 -13.61 21.65 -12.11
C TRP A 294 -12.25 21.62 -12.80
N LEU A 295 -11.83 22.72 -13.42
CA LEU A 295 -10.51 22.81 -14.04
C LEU A 295 -9.38 22.78 -13.02
N GLY A 296 -9.62 23.21 -11.79
CA GLY A 296 -8.65 23.09 -10.69
C GLY A 296 -8.45 21.63 -10.22
N ILE A 297 -9.49 20.81 -10.27
CA ILE A 297 -9.45 19.40 -9.87
C ILE A 297 -8.89 18.50 -10.97
N ALA A 298 -9.06 18.87 -12.25
CA ALA A 298 -8.67 18.03 -13.38
C ALA A 298 -7.20 17.55 -13.33
N PRO A 299 -6.19 18.36 -12.99
CA PRO A 299 -4.81 17.88 -12.85
C PRO A 299 -4.65 16.78 -11.80
N ILE A 300 -5.39 16.87 -10.69
CA ILE A 300 -5.37 15.87 -9.61
C ILE A 300 -5.93 14.54 -10.12
N LEU A 301 -7.05 14.58 -10.85
CA LEU A 301 -7.63 13.37 -11.44
C LEU A 301 -6.68 12.74 -12.45
N VAL A 302 -6.03 13.53 -13.31
CA VAL A 302 -5.03 13.03 -14.27
C VAL A 302 -3.81 12.45 -13.53
N MET A 303 -3.33 13.10 -12.47
CA MET A 303 -2.27 12.58 -11.62
C MET A 303 -2.63 11.20 -11.06
N LEU A 304 -3.83 11.05 -10.48
CA LEU A 304 -4.31 9.78 -9.95
C LEU A 304 -4.43 8.71 -11.04
N MET A 305 -4.98 9.05 -12.21
CA MET A 305 -5.06 8.12 -13.34
C MET A 305 -3.67 7.63 -13.76
N LEU A 306 -2.72 8.53 -13.98
CA LEU A 306 -1.36 8.17 -14.40
C LEU A 306 -0.63 7.35 -13.34
N LEU A 307 -0.78 7.70 -12.05
CA LEU A 307 -0.23 6.95 -10.92
C LEU A 307 -0.75 5.51 -10.92
N HIS A 308 -2.06 5.33 -11.01
CA HIS A 308 -2.66 4.00 -10.96
C HIS A 308 -2.41 3.19 -12.25
N ILE A 309 -2.37 3.81 -13.44
CA ILE A 309 -1.93 3.15 -14.68
C ILE A 309 -0.53 2.59 -14.47
N GLY A 310 0.39 3.40 -13.95
CA GLY A 310 1.75 2.98 -13.65
C GLY A 310 1.80 1.75 -12.74
N GLN A 311 1.02 1.75 -11.67
CA GLN A 311 0.94 0.62 -10.72
C GLN A 311 0.34 -0.63 -11.37
N MET A 312 -0.77 -0.50 -12.09
CA MET A 312 -1.45 -1.64 -12.74
C MET A 312 -0.58 -2.33 -13.79
N VAL A 313 0.29 -1.57 -14.45
CA VAL A 313 1.22 -2.09 -15.47
C VAL A 313 2.48 -2.69 -14.83
N ALA A 314 3.10 -2.00 -13.86
CA ALA A 314 4.39 -2.40 -13.31
C ALA A 314 4.31 -3.54 -12.30
N VAL A 315 3.29 -3.53 -11.39
CA VAL A 315 3.23 -4.45 -10.24
C VAL A 315 3.19 -5.93 -10.64
N PRO A 316 2.34 -6.38 -11.60
CA PRO A 316 2.31 -7.79 -11.99
C PRO A 316 3.64 -8.28 -12.54
N ILE A 317 4.30 -7.46 -13.36
CA ILE A 317 5.57 -7.79 -13.99
C ILE A 317 6.72 -7.80 -12.98
N ALA A 318 6.71 -6.87 -12.02
CA ALA A 318 7.70 -6.83 -10.96
C ALA A 318 7.62 -8.06 -10.05
N ARG A 319 6.40 -8.52 -9.74
CA ARG A 319 6.20 -9.76 -8.95
C ARG A 319 6.72 -11.00 -9.67
N ASP A 320 6.48 -11.13 -10.97
CA ASP A 320 7.05 -12.19 -11.81
C ASP A 320 8.59 -12.16 -11.79
N LEU A 321 9.17 -10.96 -11.89
CA LEU A 321 10.62 -10.77 -11.88
C LEU A 321 11.26 -11.19 -10.54
N VAL A 322 10.56 -11.04 -9.42
CA VAL A 322 11.04 -11.54 -8.12
C VAL A 322 11.24 -13.06 -8.15
N GLY A 323 10.28 -13.81 -8.71
CA GLY A 323 10.39 -15.27 -8.87
C GLY A 323 11.62 -15.65 -9.72
N ILE A 324 11.83 -14.93 -10.83
CA ILE A 324 12.97 -15.14 -11.72
C ILE A 324 14.30 -14.86 -10.99
N ILE A 325 14.41 -13.76 -10.25
CA ILE A 325 15.64 -13.38 -9.51
C ILE A 325 15.90 -14.34 -8.34
N ALA A 326 14.86 -14.87 -7.75
CA ALA A 326 14.91 -15.85 -6.66
C ALA A 326 15.22 -17.28 -7.15
N HIS A 327 15.33 -17.53 -8.47
CA HIS A 327 15.45 -18.87 -9.06
C HIS A 327 14.37 -19.85 -8.57
N GLU A 328 13.15 -19.33 -8.31
CA GLU A 328 12.00 -20.07 -7.74
C GLU A 328 12.27 -20.64 -6.32
N GLU A 329 13.41 -20.27 -5.69
CA GLU A 329 13.77 -20.68 -4.34
C GLU A 329 13.52 -19.55 -3.33
N HIS A 330 13.06 -19.88 -2.13
CA HIS A 330 12.81 -18.91 -1.04
C HIS A 330 12.00 -17.67 -1.44
N VAL A 331 11.10 -17.78 -2.43
CA VAL A 331 10.35 -16.66 -3.03
C VAL A 331 9.62 -15.83 -1.96
N GLY A 332 9.07 -16.48 -0.93
CA GLY A 332 8.42 -15.79 0.20
C GLY A 332 9.36 -14.85 0.94
N THR A 333 10.61 -15.28 1.17
CA THR A 333 11.64 -14.45 1.81
C THR A 333 11.99 -13.24 0.94
N TYR A 334 12.14 -13.43 -0.37
CA TYR A 334 12.39 -12.35 -1.30
C TYR A 334 11.25 -11.32 -1.30
N PHE A 335 9.98 -11.74 -1.28
CA PHE A 335 8.84 -10.83 -1.15
C PHE A 335 8.80 -10.11 0.20
N GLY A 336 9.13 -10.81 1.29
CA GLY A 336 9.24 -10.20 2.61
C GLY A 336 10.27 -9.06 2.62
N PHE A 337 11.45 -9.30 2.06
CA PHE A 337 12.50 -8.26 1.93
C PHE A 337 12.09 -7.13 1.00
N LEU A 338 11.46 -7.43 -0.13
CA LEU A 338 10.98 -6.40 -1.05
C LEU A 338 10.01 -5.44 -0.35
N ASN A 339 9.09 -5.97 0.44
CA ASN A 339 8.18 -5.17 1.24
C ASN A 339 8.92 -4.36 2.31
N SER A 340 9.93 -4.93 2.96
CA SER A 340 10.74 -4.23 3.98
C SER A 340 11.53 -3.07 3.37
N PHE A 341 12.16 -3.25 2.21
CA PHE A 341 12.79 -2.16 1.46
C PHE A 341 11.78 -1.08 1.07
N GLY A 342 10.59 -1.49 0.61
CA GLY A 342 9.51 -0.57 0.31
C GLY A 342 9.06 0.25 1.52
N GLY A 343 8.87 -0.40 2.67
CA GLY A 343 8.49 0.26 3.92
C GLY A 343 9.55 1.26 4.40
N LEU A 344 10.83 0.90 4.33
CA LEU A 344 11.95 1.79 4.66
C LEU A 344 12.03 2.98 3.70
N ALA A 345 11.89 2.73 2.40
CA ALA A 345 11.88 3.79 1.38
C ALA A 345 10.74 4.78 1.61
N VAL A 346 9.54 4.30 1.96
CA VAL A 346 8.40 5.16 2.30
C VAL A 346 8.68 5.97 3.56
N LEU A 347 9.25 5.39 4.61
CA LEU A 347 9.59 6.12 5.83
C LEU A 347 10.56 7.28 5.53
N ILE A 348 11.68 6.99 4.84
CA ILE A 348 12.69 8.00 4.51
C ILE A 348 12.09 9.08 3.58
N SER A 349 11.38 8.67 2.53
CA SER A 349 10.80 9.63 1.58
C SER A 349 9.69 10.46 2.22
N SER A 350 8.87 9.90 3.10
CA SER A 350 7.80 10.64 3.77
C SER A 350 8.32 11.73 4.71
N LEU A 351 9.47 11.51 5.37
CA LEU A 351 10.13 12.54 6.18
C LEU A 351 10.61 13.71 5.31
N VAL A 352 11.27 13.40 4.18
CA VAL A 352 11.77 14.43 3.26
C VAL A 352 10.62 15.17 2.58
N LEU A 353 9.67 14.41 2.03
CA LEU A 353 8.54 14.97 1.28
C LEU A 353 7.59 15.73 2.21
N GLY A 354 7.35 15.25 3.43
CA GLY A 354 6.52 15.95 4.41
C GLY A 354 7.02 17.38 4.65
N ARG A 355 8.34 17.56 4.81
CA ARG A 355 8.94 18.88 4.96
C ARG A 355 8.84 19.74 3.68
N LEU A 356 9.01 19.12 2.52
CA LEU A 356 8.90 19.85 1.24
C LEU A 356 7.44 20.24 0.95
N LEU A 357 6.46 19.46 1.38
CA LEU A 357 5.05 19.74 1.21
C LEU A 357 4.57 20.94 2.03
N ASP A 358 5.27 21.30 3.11
CA ASP A 358 4.99 22.55 3.86
C ASP A 358 5.11 23.80 2.95
N PHE A 359 5.89 23.74 1.86
CA PHE A 359 5.99 24.81 0.86
C PHE A 359 4.95 24.69 -0.27
N ALA A 360 4.17 23.61 -0.34
CA ALA A 360 3.27 23.31 -1.46
C ALA A 360 1.82 23.76 -1.23
N HIS A 361 1.49 24.31 -0.05
CA HIS A 361 0.13 24.78 0.25
C HIS A 361 -0.29 26.03 -0.54
N THR A 362 0.67 26.82 -0.99
CA THR A 362 0.42 28.06 -1.74
C THR A 362 1.14 28.02 -3.08
N PRO A 363 0.55 28.65 -4.15
CA PRO A 363 1.21 28.77 -5.45
C PRO A 363 2.49 29.61 -5.33
N GLN A 364 3.64 28.95 -5.46
CA GLN A 364 4.97 29.58 -5.43
C GLN A 364 6.00 28.66 -6.10
N PRO A 365 7.16 29.16 -6.54
CA PRO A 365 8.17 28.34 -7.18
C PRO A 365 8.64 27.15 -6.31
N ALA A 366 8.72 27.32 -4.98
CA ALA A 366 9.09 26.25 -4.06
C ALA A 366 8.06 25.11 -3.97
N ALA A 367 6.79 25.35 -4.33
CA ALA A 367 5.75 24.33 -4.38
C ALA A 367 6.04 23.20 -5.39
N THR A 368 6.92 23.44 -6.36
CA THR A 368 7.39 22.45 -7.34
C THR A 368 8.28 21.37 -6.71
N LEU A 369 9.02 21.68 -5.65
CA LEU A 369 10.09 20.84 -5.11
C LEU A 369 9.66 19.41 -4.76
N PRO A 370 8.59 19.14 -3.97
CA PRO A 370 8.20 17.78 -3.63
C PRO A 370 7.88 16.94 -4.87
N TRP A 371 7.24 17.55 -5.86
CA TRP A 371 6.84 16.90 -7.10
C TRP A 371 8.02 16.62 -8.03
N LEU A 372 9.02 17.51 -8.09
CA LEU A 372 10.27 17.28 -8.83
C LEU A 372 11.08 16.14 -8.22
N VAL A 373 11.17 16.07 -6.89
CA VAL A 373 11.85 14.95 -6.20
C VAL A 373 11.17 13.64 -6.56
N LEU A 374 9.84 13.57 -6.49
CA LEU A 374 9.07 12.38 -6.87
C LEU A 374 9.28 12.02 -8.34
N THR A 375 9.21 13.00 -9.23
CA THR A 375 9.46 12.79 -10.67
C THR A 375 10.85 12.23 -10.92
N ALA A 376 11.88 12.79 -10.28
CA ALA A 376 13.27 12.37 -10.47
C ALA A 376 13.51 10.92 -10.00
N ILE A 377 13.00 10.54 -8.82
CA ILE A 377 13.17 9.16 -8.33
C ILE A 377 12.39 8.15 -9.17
N MET A 378 11.21 8.51 -9.69
CA MET A 378 10.45 7.65 -10.61
C MET A 378 11.14 7.52 -11.96
N ALA A 379 11.68 8.60 -12.51
CA ALA A 379 12.45 8.58 -13.76
C ALA A 379 13.74 7.74 -13.63
N ALA A 380 14.45 7.85 -12.51
CA ALA A 380 15.61 7.00 -12.23
C ALA A 380 15.23 5.51 -12.21
N SER A 381 14.10 5.16 -11.58
CA SER A 381 13.60 3.78 -11.55
C SER A 381 13.08 3.31 -12.91
N ALA A 382 12.50 4.21 -13.72
CA ALA A 382 12.10 3.92 -15.10
C ALA A 382 13.29 3.56 -16.01
N ILE A 383 14.50 4.02 -15.68
CA ILE A 383 15.74 3.67 -16.39
C ILE A 383 16.38 2.41 -15.79
N ALA A 384 16.40 2.27 -14.45
CA ALA A 384 17.09 1.20 -13.76
C ALA A 384 16.38 -0.15 -13.90
N LEU A 385 15.06 -0.19 -13.67
CA LEU A 385 14.30 -1.44 -13.65
C LEU A 385 14.30 -2.20 -14.99
N PRO A 386 14.15 -1.57 -16.16
CA PRO A 386 14.29 -2.24 -17.44
C PRO A 386 15.65 -2.92 -17.63
N LYS A 387 16.75 -2.27 -17.21
CA LYS A 387 18.09 -2.83 -17.28
C LYS A 387 18.24 -4.06 -16.37
N ILE A 388 17.74 -3.97 -15.16
CA ILE A 388 17.73 -5.07 -14.19
C ILE A 388 16.91 -6.26 -14.73
N ALA A 389 15.73 -6.00 -15.31
CA ALA A 389 14.89 -7.03 -15.91
C ALA A 389 15.60 -7.76 -17.07
N THR A 390 16.34 -7.04 -17.90
CA THR A 390 17.14 -7.63 -18.99
C THR A 390 18.21 -8.56 -18.42
N ILE A 391 18.98 -8.11 -17.40
CA ILE A 391 20.03 -8.92 -16.75
C ILE A 391 19.43 -10.17 -16.08
N ALA A 392 18.29 -10.04 -15.39
CA ALA A 392 17.64 -11.17 -14.72
C ALA A 392 17.22 -12.27 -15.73
N ARG A 393 16.63 -11.87 -16.84
CA ARG A 393 16.18 -12.81 -17.88
C ARG A 393 17.31 -13.44 -18.66
N SER A 394 18.40 -12.69 -18.94
CA SER A 394 19.58 -13.27 -19.60
C SER A 394 20.26 -14.35 -18.75
N ARG A 395 20.33 -14.16 -17.43
CA ARG A 395 20.83 -15.19 -16.50
C ARG A 395 19.96 -16.44 -16.46
N LYS A 396 18.62 -16.29 -16.50
CA LYS A 396 17.70 -17.45 -16.56
C LYS A 396 17.85 -18.27 -17.84
N ALA A 397 18.21 -17.63 -18.96
CA ALA A 397 18.41 -18.31 -20.25
C ALA A 397 19.74 -19.08 -20.33
N GLN A 398 20.66 -18.85 -19.39
CA GLN A 398 21.99 -19.52 -19.33
C GLN A 398 22.01 -20.73 -18.37
N VAL A 399 20.98 -20.92 -17.57
CA VAL A 399 20.76 -22.06 -16.68
C VAL A 399 19.73 -22.99 -17.29
#